data_7016501ed3ee8f7fde22796608f7c6e8
#
_entry.id   7016501ed3ee8f7fde22796608f7c6e8
#
_cell.length_a   1.000
_cell.length_b   1.000
_cell.length_c   1.000
_cell.angle_alpha   90.00
_cell.angle_beta   90.00
_cell.angle_gamma   90.00
#
_symmetry.space_group_name_H-M   'P 1'
#
loop_
_entity.id
_entity.type
_entity.pdbx_description
1 polymer ?
#
loop_
_entity_poly.entity_id
_entity_poly.type
_entity_poly.pdbx_seq_one_letter_code
_entity_poly.pdbx_strand_id
1 'polypeptide(L)'
;MAINFSKYRTATRVYETRNYEDFHEMEFNRAASEERINKLIASYGEKEILNPIVVNEKMEIVDGQGRFEALRRLGRSIKFVVAQGAKIEDCRRMNLYNTKWDMKDFIGSYIKQGNENYIELYRCSKRINRSYEKILAALGMTGTTRRTVIFSGKLEFTPETTELVARIAQEVDAIKQALDIQTEPSKFFAAVKTMLNTDGYDSKHMIQNCGKERATYRQGETVRSMLVEFSRIYNKRCKDKLHFEDALSNRGYAVREYGTHRDEKDSKTLRK
;
A
#
# COMPACT_ATOMS: atom_id res chain seq x y z
N MET A 1 -33.68 -9.88 -5.11
CA MET A 1 -34.45 -9.70 -6.38
C MET A 1 -33.71 -10.40 -7.51
N ALA A 2 -34.36 -11.25 -8.26
CA ALA A 2 -33.75 -11.85 -9.44
C ALA A 2 -33.78 -10.85 -10.61
N ILE A 3 -32.69 -10.71 -11.33
CA ILE A 3 -32.59 -9.82 -12.50
C ILE A 3 -33.38 -10.47 -13.67
N ASN A 4 -34.29 -9.71 -14.28
CA ASN A 4 -34.98 -10.15 -15.49
C ASN A 4 -34.10 -9.85 -16.73
N PHE A 5 -33.45 -10.88 -17.25
CA PHE A 5 -32.52 -10.76 -18.38
C PHE A 5 -33.23 -10.62 -19.74
N SER A 6 -34.57 -10.82 -19.84
CA SER A 6 -35.29 -10.65 -21.12
C SER A 6 -35.24 -9.22 -21.70
N LYS A 7 -34.90 -8.25 -20.85
CA LYS A 7 -34.75 -6.84 -21.25
C LYS A 7 -33.39 -6.52 -21.91
N TYR A 8 -32.46 -7.48 -21.90
CA TYR A 8 -31.08 -7.23 -22.37
C TYR A 8 -30.81 -8.04 -23.64
N ARG A 9 -30.15 -7.40 -24.58
CA ARG A 9 -29.64 -8.06 -25.79
C ARG A 9 -28.29 -8.67 -25.51
N THR A 10 -28.07 -9.92 -25.90
CA THR A 10 -26.74 -10.53 -25.86
C THR A 10 -25.82 -9.86 -26.88
N ALA A 11 -24.80 -9.17 -26.41
CA ALA A 11 -23.83 -8.44 -27.25
C ALA A 11 -22.64 -9.33 -27.62
N THR A 12 -22.20 -10.20 -26.70
CA THR A 12 -21.10 -11.14 -26.92
C THR A 12 -21.30 -12.41 -26.09
N ARG A 13 -20.61 -13.47 -26.47
CA ARG A 13 -20.57 -14.73 -25.71
C ARG A 13 -19.23 -14.86 -25.01
N VAL A 14 -19.23 -15.42 -23.80
CA VAL A 14 -18.02 -15.87 -23.14
C VAL A 14 -17.82 -17.34 -23.50
N TYR A 15 -16.67 -17.63 -24.04
CA TYR A 15 -16.23 -18.98 -24.39
C TYR A 15 -15.28 -19.50 -23.33
N GLU A 16 -15.16 -20.82 -23.19
CA GLU A 16 -14.24 -21.47 -22.27
C GLU A 16 -13.55 -22.65 -22.97
N THR A 17 -12.22 -22.77 -22.83
CA THR A 17 -11.42 -23.83 -23.42
C THR A 17 -10.18 -24.14 -22.61
N ARG A 18 -9.59 -25.32 -22.82
CA ARG A 18 -8.23 -25.69 -22.40
C ARG A 18 -7.28 -25.87 -23.59
N ASN A 19 -7.74 -25.59 -24.80
CA ASN A 19 -6.90 -25.65 -25.98
C ASN A 19 -6.05 -24.37 -26.10
N TYR A 20 -4.89 -24.37 -25.47
CA TYR A 20 -4.02 -23.19 -25.42
C TYR A 20 -3.37 -22.87 -26.76
N GLU A 21 -3.25 -23.87 -27.63
CA GLU A 21 -2.59 -23.76 -28.93
C GLU A 21 -3.37 -22.91 -29.94
N ASP A 22 -4.66 -22.67 -29.68
CA ASP A 22 -5.48 -21.81 -30.53
C ASP A 22 -5.14 -20.31 -30.33
N PHE A 23 -4.48 -19.95 -29.23
CA PHE A 23 -4.21 -18.56 -28.90
C PHE A 23 -2.85 -18.10 -29.42
N HIS A 24 -2.84 -16.92 -29.99
CA HIS A 24 -1.63 -16.32 -30.57
C HIS A 24 -1.34 -14.96 -29.91
N GLU A 25 -0.06 -14.62 -29.85
CA GLU A 25 0.34 -13.27 -29.45
C GLU A 25 0.07 -12.31 -30.62
N MET A 26 -0.54 -11.16 -30.30
CA MET A 26 -0.72 -10.10 -31.27
C MET A 26 0.63 -9.41 -31.51
N GLU A 27 1.01 -9.24 -32.78
CA GLU A 27 2.25 -8.57 -33.17
C GLU A 27 2.34 -7.15 -32.54
N PHE A 28 3.53 -6.79 -32.06
CA PHE A 28 3.80 -5.52 -31.36
C PHE A 28 3.06 -5.31 -30.03
N ASN A 29 2.36 -6.32 -29.49
CA ASN A 29 1.81 -6.24 -28.16
C ASN A 29 2.90 -6.44 -27.10
N ARG A 30 2.68 -5.88 -25.90
CA ARG A 30 3.65 -5.94 -24.81
C ARG A 30 3.63 -7.33 -24.18
N ALA A 31 4.78 -8.01 -24.15
CA ALA A 31 4.94 -9.25 -23.41
C ALA A 31 4.62 -9.08 -21.92
N ALA A 32 3.98 -10.08 -21.32
CA ALA A 32 3.74 -10.10 -19.89
C ALA A 32 5.07 -10.39 -19.14
N SER A 33 5.39 -9.60 -18.10
CA SER A 33 6.57 -9.86 -17.29
C SER A 33 6.37 -11.07 -16.37
N GLU A 34 7.43 -11.82 -16.11
CA GLU A 34 7.42 -12.97 -15.19
C GLU A 34 6.90 -12.60 -13.78
N GLU A 35 7.29 -11.43 -13.28
CA GLU A 35 6.80 -10.94 -12.00
C GLU A 35 5.26 -10.81 -11.97
N ARG A 36 4.68 -10.28 -13.07
CA ARG A 36 3.22 -10.14 -13.20
C ARG A 36 2.53 -11.49 -13.31
N ILE A 37 3.11 -12.42 -14.08
CA ILE A 37 2.58 -13.78 -14.24
C ILE A 37 2.56 -14.50 -12.88
N ASN A 38 3.64 -14.46 -12.11
CA ASN A 38 3.74 -15.09 -10.81
C ASN A 38 2.73 -14.50 -9.80
N LYS A 39 2.50 -13.18 -9.81
CA LYS A 39 1.45 -12.54 -9.01
C LYS A 39 0.04 -13.01 -9.39
N LEU A 40 -0.21 -13.21 -10.67
CA LEU A 40 -1.48 -13.75 -11.16
C LEU A 40 -1.67 -15.21 -10.76
N ILE A 41 -0.64 -16.04 -10.86
CA ILE A 41 -0.66 -17.44 -10.40
C ILE A 41 -1.02 -17.50 -8.90
N ALA A 42 -0.38 -16.69 -8.07
CA ALA A 42 -0.70 -16.61 -6.65
C ALA A 42 -2.14 -16.17 -6.40
N SER A 43 -2.62 -15.13 -7.12
CA SER A 43 -3.99 -14.63 -7.03
C SER A 43 -5.03 -15.67 -7.44
N TYR A 44 -4.77 -16.45 -8.48
CA TYR A 44 -5.64 -17.56 -8.88
C TYR A 44 -5.69 -18.70 -7.84
N GLY A 45 -4.66 -18.82 -6.99
CA GLY A 45 -4.65 -19.74 -5.86
C GLY A 45 -5.67 -19.36 -4.78
N GLU A 46 -5.91 -18.05 -4.60
CA GLU A 46 -6.87 -17.51 -3.61
C GLU A 46 -8.30 -17.47 -4.15
N LYS A 47 -8.49 -16.96 -5.36
CA LYS A 47 -9.81 -16.81 -6.00
C LYS A 47 -9.72 -16.71 -7.51
N GLU A 48 -10.73 -17.22 -8.22
CA GLU A 48 -10.83 -17.07 -9.67
C GLU A 48 -10.97 -15.60 -10.08
N ILE A 49 -10.16 -15.16 -11.05
CA ILE A 49 -10.26 -13.83 -11.65
C ILE A 49 -11.39 -13.86 -12.70
N LEU A 50 -12.45 -13.12 -12.44
CA LEU A 50 -13.68 -13.13 -13.27
C LEU A 50 -13.59 -12.36 -14.58
N ASN A 51 -12.39 -11.89 -14.98
CA ASN A 51 -12.21 -11.08 -16.18
C ASN A 51 -11.73 -11.97 -17.35
N PRO A 52 -12.58 -12.24 -18.37
CA PRO A 52 -12.19 -13.05 -19.53
C PRO A 52 -11.06 -12.38 -20.31
N ILE A 53 -10.31 -13.19 -21.07
CA ILE A 53 -9.31 -12.71 -22.01
C ILE A 53 -10.06 -12.18 -23.23
N VAL A 54 -9.56 -11.11 -23.84
CA VAL A 54 -10.09 -10.56 -25.09
C VAL A 54 -9.18 -10.99 -26.23
N VAL A 55 -9.77 -11.64 -27.23
CA VAL A 55 -9.10 -12.03 -28.48
C VAL A 55 -9.81 -11.42 -29.69
N ASN A 56 -9.15 -11.32 -30.83
CA ASN A 56 -9.80 -11.00 -32.09
C ASN A 56 -10.28 -12.28 -32.82
N GLU A 57 -10.81 -12.14 -34.03
CA GLU A 57 -11.30 -13.25 -34.84
C GLU A 57 -10.22 -14.26 -35.29
N LYS A 58 -8.93 -13.88 -35.16
CA LYS A 58 -7.78 -14.74 -35.43
C LYS A 58 -7.22 -15.39 -34.16
N MET A 59 -7.93 -15.28 -33.05
CA MET A 59 -7.49 -15.74 -31.73
C MET A 59 -6.21 -15.06 -31.22
N GLU A 60 -5.84 -13.89 -31.79
CA GLU A 60 -4.76 -13.07 -31.26
C GLU A 60 -5.20 -12.36 -29.99
N ILE A 61 -4.38 -12.43 -28.93
CA ILE A 61 -4.72 -11.88 -27.60
C ILE A 61 -4.57 -10.35 -27.63
N VAL A 62 -5.72 -9.67 -27.56
CA VAL A 62 -5.83 -8.19 -27.48
C VAL A 62 -5.57 -7.72 -26.05
N ASP A 63 -6.21 -8.38 -25.06
CA ASP A 63 -5.99 -8.12 -23.62
C ASP A 63 -5.96 -9.41 -22.83
N GLY A 64 -5.11 -9.45 -21.84
CA GLY A 64 -5.03 -10.56 -20.89
C GLY A 64 -3.89 -11.54 -21.11
N GLN A 65 -2.83 -11.20 -21.82
CA GLN A 65 -1.65 -12.07 -22.04
C GLN A 65 -1.10 -12.65 -20.72
N GLY A 66 -0.95 -11.84 -19.67
CA GLY A 66 -0.50 -12.34 -18.37
C GLY A 66 -1.48 -13.32 -17.74
N ARG A 67 -2.80 -13.12 -17.92
CA ARG A 67 -3.85 -14.06 -17.45
C ARG A 67 -3.80 -15.37 -18.23
N PHE A 68 -3.65 -15.26 -19.55
CA PHE A 68 -3.48 -16.42 -20.43
C PHE A 68 -2.32 -17.29 -19.96
N GLU A 69 -1.13 -16.70 -19.82
CA GLU A 69 0.07 -17.43 -19.45
C GLU A 69 -0.03 -18.04 -18.02
N ALA A 70 -0.60 -17.29 -17.07
CA ALA A 70 -0.84 -17.82 -15.73
C ALA A 70 -1.78 -19.02 -15.73
N LEU A 71 -2.91 -18.95 -16.47
CA LEU A 71 -3.88 -20.05 -16.58
C LEU A 71 -3.30 -21.26 -17.30
N ARG A 72 -2.51 -21.02 -18.37
CA ARG A 72 -1.79 -22.08 -19.09
C ARG A 72 -0.83 -22.84 -18.18
N ARG A 73 -0.01 -22.13 -17.40
CA ARG A 73 0.93 -22.73 -16.41
C ARG A 73 0.20 -23.51 -15.31
N LEU A 74 -0.99 -23.05 -14.92
CA LEU A 74 -1.83 -23.74 -13.92
C LEU A 74 -2.65 -24.89 -14.49
N GLY A 75 -2.65 -25.14 -15.81
CA GLY A 75 -3.49 -26.15 -16.48
C GLY A 75 -4.99 -25.87 -16.34
N ARG A 76 -5.40 -24.60 -16.12
CA ARG A 76 -6.79 -24.20 -15.93
C ARG A 76 -7.44 -23.75 -17.22
N SER A 77 -8.77 -23.89 -17.31
CA SER A 77 -9.53 -23.39 -18.47
C SER A 77 -9.42 -21.87 -18.61
N ILE A 78 -9.42 -21.42 -19.86
CA ILE A 78 -9.38 -20.01 -20.24
C ILE A 78 -10.79 -19.58 -20.63
N LYS A 79 -11.30 -18.53 -19.97
CA LYS A 79 -12.52 -17.82 -20.39
C LYS A 79 -12.13 -16.65 -21.26
N PHE A 80 -12.77 -16.54 -22.44
CA PHE A 80 -12.44 -15.48 -23.40
C PHE A 80 -13.68 -14.95 -24.13
N VAL A 81 -13.54 -13.74 -24.66
CA VAL A 81 -14.50 -13.08 -25.54
C VAL A 81 -13.84 -12.71 -26.84
N VAL A 82 -14.62 -12.72 -27.94
CA VAL A 82 -14.10 -12.32 -29.26
C VAL A 82 -14.54 -10.91 -29.57
N ALA A 83 -13.55 -10.00 -29.74
CA ALA A 83 -13.73 -8.64 -30.22
C ALA A 83 -13.42 -8.57 -31.70
N GLN A 84 -14.46 -8.65 -32.53
CA GLN A 84 -14.35 -8.65 -33.99
C GLN A 84 -13.66 -7.39 -34.50
N GLY A 85 -12.64 -7.55 -35.36
CA GLY A 85 -11.90 -6.47 -35.97
C GLY A 85 -10.93 -5.74 -35.03
N ALA A 86 -10.72 -6.23 -33.81
CA ALA A 86 -9.79 -5.59 -32.87
C ALA A 86 -8.35 -5.70 -33.33
N LYS A 87 -7.63 -4.57 -33.28
CA LYS A 87 -6.26 -4.38 -33.73
C LYS A 87 -5.35 -3.93 -32.60
N ILE A 88 -4.06 -3.80 -32.88
CA ILE A 88 -3.04 -3.35 -31.89
C ILE A 88 -3.35 -1.94 -31.33
N GLU A 89 -3.99 -1.07 -32.11
CA GLU A 89 -4.42 0.25 -31.67
C GLU A 89 -5.45 0.16 -30.54
N ASP A 90 -6.38 -0.80 -30.62
CA ASP A 90 -7.38 -1.03 -29.59
C ASP A 90 -6.74 -1.57 -28.32
N CYS A 91 -5.77 -2.47 -28.43
CA CYS A 91 -4.96 -2.94 -27.32
C CYS A 91 -4.24 -1.77 -26.62
N ARG A 92 -3.63 -0.86 -27.37
CA ARG A 92 -2.95 0.33 -26.82
C ARG A 92 -3.96 1.26 -26.11
N ARG A 93 -5.14 1.51 -26.71
CA ARG A 93 -6.19 2.35 -26.12
C ARG A 93 -6.73 1.74 -24.82
N MET A 94 -7.02 0.44 -24.80
CA MET A 94 -7.48 -0.24 -23.56
C MET A 94 -6.47 -0.10 -22.42
N ASN A 95 -5.16 -0.19 -22.72
CA ASN A 95 -4.12 -0.03 -21.71
C ASN A 95 -3.89 1.43 -21.29
N LEU A 96 -4.10 2.39 -22.20
CA LEU A 96 -3.93 3.83 -21.92
C LEU A 96 -4.98 4.35 -20.92
N TYR A 97 -6.23 3.90 -21.04
CA TYR A 97 -7.35 4.36 -20.22
C TYR A 97 -7.61 3.50 -18.97
N ASN A 98 -6.82 2.46 -18.76
CA ASN A 98 -6.94 1.59 -17.59
C ASN A 98 -6.30 2.26 -16.36
N THR A 99 -7.09 3.06 -15.63
CA THR A 99 -6.66 3.65 -14.37
C THR A 99 -6.56 2.57 -13.30
N LYS A 100 -5.35 2.33 -12.79
CA LYS A 100 -5.15 1.44 -11.65
C LYS A 100 -5.73 2.06 -10.40
N TRP A 101 -6.41 1.27 -9.59
CA TRP A 101 -6.85 1.70 -8.27
C TRP A 101 -5.65 2.18 -7.45
N ASP A 102 -5.80 3.38 -6.91
CA ASP A 102 -4.86 3.94 -5.95
C ASP A 102 -5.26 3.57 -4.51
N MET A 103 -4.49 4.04 -3.53
CA MET A 103 -4.75 3.76 -2.13
C MET A 103 -6.10 4.35 -1.65
N LYS A 104 -6.52 5.50 -2.20
CA LYS A 104 -7.80 6.13 -1.83
C LYS A 104 -8.99 5.33 -2.34
N ASP A 105 -8.86 4.72 -3.53
CA ASP A 105 -9.90 3.88 -4.10
C ASP A 105 -10.13 2.64 -3.23
N PHE A 106 -9.06 1.98 -2.78
CA PHE A 106 -9.16 0.84 -1.87
C PHE A 106 -9.77 1.24 -0.54
N ILE A 107 -9.30 2.31 0.10
CA ILE A 107 -9.86 2.82 1.36
C ILE A 107 -11.36 3.13 1.17
N GLY A 108 -11.72 3.85 0.11
CA GLY A 108 -13.11 4.19 -0.19
C GLY A 108 -14.00 2.97 -0.41
N SER A 109 -13.46 1.92 -1.05
CA SER A 109 -14.18 0.65 -1.23
C SER A 109 -14.48 -0.04 0.09
N TYR A 110 -13.49 -0.16 1.00
CA TYR A 110 -13.69 -0.77 2.30
C TYR A 110 -14.61 0.04 3.21
N ILE A 111 -14.59 1.37 3.13
CA ILE A 111 -15.56 2.24 3.83
C ILE A 111 -16.99 1.94 3.36
N LYS A 112 -17.21 1.83 2.05
CA LYS A 112 -18.53 1.47 1.48
C LYS A 112 -19.01 0.07 1.88
N GLN A 113 -18.08 -0.84 2.19
CA GLN A 113 -18.38 -2.17 2.72
C GLN A 113 -18.69 -2.16 4.22
N GLY A 114 -18.59 -1.00 4.91
CA GLY A 114 -18.81 -0.89 6.34
C GLY A 114 -17.64 -1.38 7.19
N ASN A 115 -16.42 -1.44 6.65
CA ASN A 115 -15.26 -1.86 7.43
C ASN A 115 -14.86 -0.75 8.42
N GLU A 116 -15.10 -0.99 9.72
CA GLU A 116 -14.90 -0.01 10.78
C GLU A 116 -13.46 0.51 10.89
N ASN A 117 -12.45 -0.31 10.64
CA ASN A 117 -11.05 0.12 10.66
C ASN A 117 -10.76 1.20 9.60
N TYR A 118 -11.34 1.07 8.40
CA TYR A 118 -11.17 2.04 7.32
C TYR A 118 -12.05 3.28 7.54
N ILE A 119 -13.22 3.12 8.15
CA ILE A 119 -14.08 4.23 8.56
C ILE A 119 -13.35 5.07 9.62
N GLU A 120 -12.71 4.42 10.60
CA GLU A 120 -11.97 5.12 11.65
C GLU A 120 -10.70 5.80 11.10
N LEU A 121 -9.97 5.16 10.18
CA LEU A 121 -8.87 5.81 9.45
C LEU A 121 -9.33 7.08 8.72
N TYR A 122 -10.51 7.03 8.09
CA TYR A 122 -11.09 8.20 7.43
C TYR A 122 -11.46 9.30 8.43
N ARG A 123 -12.11 8.95 9.55
CA ARG A 123 -12.45 9.90 10.62
C ARG A 123 -11.19 10.55 11.18
N CYS A 124 -10.16 9.77 11.47
CA CYS A 124 -8.86 10.26 11.91
C CYS A 124 -8.27 11.25 10.91
N SER A 125 -8.23 10.89 9.61
CA SER A 125 -7.71 11.76 8.55
C SER A 125 -8.42 13.12 8.50
N LYS A 126 -9.73 13.14 8.67
CA LYS A 126 -10.53 14.38 8.73
C LYS A 126 -10.27 15.19 10.01
N ARG A 127 -10.24 14.50 11.16
CA ARG A 127 -10.03 15.13 12.47
C ARG A 127 -8.69 15.86 12.57
N ILE A 128 -7.60 15.22 12.11
CA ILE A 128 -6.25 15.80 12.21
C ILE A 128 -5.79 16.53 10.93
N ASN A 129 -6.62 16.57 9.90
CA ASN A 129 -6.33 17.17 8.60
C ASN A 129 -4.99 16.69 8.00
N ARG A 130 -4.83 15.38 7.87
CA ARG A 130 -3.62 14.75 7.30
C ARG A 130 -3.97 13.67 6.28
N SER A 131 -3.07 13.49 5.30
CA SER A 131 -3.20 12.42 4.31
C SER A 131 -3.02 11.04 4.94
N TYR A 132 -3.62 10.03 4.33
CA TYR A 132 -3.46 8.64 4.78
C TYR A 132 -1.99 8.20 4.85
N GLU A 133 -1.15 8.69 3.93
CA GLU A 133 0.28 8.38 3.94
C GLU A 133 0.99 8.84 5.22
N LYS A 134 0.65 10.03 5.72
CA LYS A 134 1.21 10.60 6.94
C LYS A 134 0.71 9.83 8.17
N ILE A 135 -0.58 9.52 8.21
CA ILE A 135 -1.19 8.72 9.28
C ILE A 135 -0.55 7.33 9.38
N LEU A 136 -0.45 6.64 8.23
CA LEU A 136 0.13 5.31 8.19
C LEU A 136 1.64 5.31 8.47
N ALA A 137 2.35 6.38 8.08
CA ALA A 137 3.76 6.56 8.45
C ALA A 137 3.93 6.76 9.97
N ALA A 138 3.02 7.47 10.65
CA ALA A 138 2.97 7.58 12.10
C ALA A 138 2.83 6.19 12.77
N LEU A 139 2.19 5.23 12.11
CA LEU A 139 2.09 3.85 12.59
C LEU A 139 3.30 2.97 12.19
N GLY A 140 4.27 3.52 11.48
CA GLY A 140 5.44 2.80 10.98
C GLY A 140 5.19 2.05 9.66
N MET A 141 4.02 2.22 9.05
CA MET A 141 3.67 1.59 7.78
C MET A 141 4.19 2.43 6.61
N THR A 142 5.23 1.97 5.93
CA THR A 142 5.83 2.64 4.78
C THR A 142 5.99 1.70 3.58
N GLY A 143 6.08 2.27 2.38
CA GLY A 143 6.41 1.51 1.17
C GLY A 143 5.47 0.32 0.91
N THR A 144 6.04 -0.87 0.75
CA THR A 144 5.34 -2.11 0.42
C THR A 144 4.39 -2.55 1.53
N THR A 145 4.81 -2.45 2.81
CA THR A 145 3.98 -2.84 3.96
C THR A 145 2.66 -2.08 3.98
N ARG A 146 2.70 -0.77 3.78
CA ARG A 146 1.49 0.06 3.69
C ARG A 146 0.55 -0.41 2.58
N ARG A 147 1.08 -0.68 1.37
CA ARG A 147 0.28 -1.17 0.24
C ARG A 147 -0.36 -2.51 0.56
N THR A 148 0.43 -3.46 1.05
CA THR A 148 -0.06 -4.80 1.37
C THR A 148 -1.21 -4.74 2.38
N VAL A 149 -1.05 -4.02 3.48
CA VAL A 149 -2.08 -3.89 4.53
C VAL A 149 -3.35 -3.23 3.99
N ILE A 150 -3.22 -2.09 3.31
CA ILE A 150 -4.40 -1.35 2.80
C ILE A 150 -5.14 -2.14 1.71
N PHE A 151 -4.42 -2.75 0.77
CA PHE A 151 -5.05 -3.41 -0.39
C PHE A 151 -5.65 -4.78 -0.04
N SER A 152 -5.14 -5.45 1.00
CA SER A 152 -5.66 -6.74 1.46
C SER A 152 -6.88 -6.64 2.40
N GLY A 153 -7.28 -5.44 2.81
CA GLY A 153 -8.36 -5.27 3.80
C GLY A 153 -7.97 -5.60 5.24
N LYS A 154 -6.68 -5.82 5.51
CA LYS A 154 -6.14 -6.25 6.82
C LYS A 154 -5.66 -5.07 7.68
N LEU A 155 -6.16 -3.88 7.44
CA LEU A 155 -5.86 -2.73 8.30
C LEU A 155 -6.52 -2.92 9.66
N GLU A 156 -5.74 -2.80 10.72
CA GLU A 156 -6.22 -2.64 12.08
C GLU A 156 -6.06 -1.17 12.47
N PHE A 157 -7.17 -0.47 12.71
CA PHE A 157 -7.18 0.95 13.02
C PHE A 157 -8.35 1.26 13.96
N THR A 158 -8.03 1.44 15.23
CA THR A 158 -9.01 1.62 16.32
C THR A 158 -9.06 3.08 16.79
N PRO A 159 -10.04 3.46 17.63
CA PRO A 159 -10.05 4.78 18.27
C PRO A 159 -8.77 5.09 19.06
N GLU A 160 -8.17 4.08 19.73
CA GLU A 160 -6.89 4.23 20.43
C GLU A 160 -5.76 4.56 19.44
N THR A 161 -5.78 3.95 18.25
CA THR A 161 -4.85 4.29 17.18
C THR A 161 -5.02 5.73 16.72
N THR A 162 -6.27 6.21 16.64
CA THR A 162 -6.58 7.61 16.33
C THR A 162 -5.96 8.56 17.35
N GLU A 163 -6.08 8.27 18.65
CA GLU A 163 -5.49 9.11 19.70
C GLU A 163 -3.96 9.13 19.64
N LEU A 164 -3.34 7.97 19.41
CA LEU A 164 -1.90 7.88 19.22
C LEU A 164 -1.42 8.74 18.03
N VAL A 165 -2.09 8.62 16.89
CA VAL A 165 -1.76 9.38 15.68
C VAL A 165 -2.00 10.88 15.89
N ALA A 166 -3.06 11.26 16.62
CA ALA A 166 -3.34 12.66 16.94
C ALA A 166 -2.23 13.26 17.83
N ARG A 167 -1.75 12.53 18.83
CA ARG A 167 -0.61 12.93 19.66
C ARG A 167 0.66 13.13 18.83
N ILE A 168 0.97 12.20 17.91
CA ILE A 168 2.11 12.33 17.00
C ILE A 168 1.95 13.57 16.11
N ALA A 169 0.75 13.80 15.57
CA ALA A 169 0.48 14.96 14.72
C ALA A 169 0.65 16.30 15.48
N GLN A 170 0.23 16.36 16.73
CA GLN A 170 0.43 17.54 17.58
C GLN A 170 1.92 17.84 17.79
N GLU A 171 2.71 16.81 18.08
CA GLU A 171 4.16 16.95 18.23
C GLU A 171 4.85 17.38 16.92
N VAL A 172 4.43 16.80 15.80
CA VAL A 172 4.87 17.20 14.45
C VAL A 172 4.58 18.67 14.22
N ASP A 173 3.39 19.16 14.53
CA ASP A 173 3.00 20.56 14.32
C ASP A 173 3.81 21.50 15.23
N ALA A 174 4.05 21.13 16.47
CA ALA A 174 4.85 21.91 17.41
C ALA A 174 6.33 22.04 16.95
N ILE A 175 6.94 20.93 16.55
CA ILE A 175 8.32 20.92 16.01
C ILE A 175 8.39 21.72 14.71
N LYS A 176 7.41 21.51 13.80
CA LYS A 176 7.31 22.22 12.54
C LYS A 176 7.22 23.73 12.73
N GLN A 177 6.36 24.17 13.65
CA GLN A 177 6.23 25.59 14.00
C GLN A 177 7.52 26.16 14.58
N ALA A 178 8.17 25.44 15.50
CA ALA A 178 9.41 25.88 16.11
C ALA A 178 10.58 26.00 15.10
N LEU A 179 10.64 25.07 14.14
CA LEU A 179 11.64 25.07 13.07
C LEU A 179 11.27 25.99 11.89
N ASP A 180 10.03 26.52 11.83
CA ASP A 180 9.48 27.31 10.72
C ASP A 180 9.54 26.61 9.37
N ILE A 181 9.22 25.34 9.35
CA ILE A 181 9.14 24.56 8.11
C ILE A 181 7.72 24.53 7.58
N GLN A 182 7.54 24.78 6.27
CA GLN A 182 6.21 24.91 5.66
C GLN A 182 5.58 23.55 5.36
N THR A 183 6.42 22.58 4.98
CA THR A 183 5.96 21.25 4.59
C THR A 183 6.79 20.16 5.27
N GLU A 184 6.12 19.09 5.67
CA GLU A 184 6.74 17.91 6.23
C GLU A 184 6.47 16.67 5.37
N PRO A 185 7.47 15.84 5.06
CA PRO A 185 7.26 14.56 4.39
C PRO A 185 6.63 13.53 5.35
N SER A 186 5.99 12.49 4.82
CA SER A 186 5.40 11.43 5.66
C SER A 186 6.43 10.73 6.57
N LYS A 187 7.70 10.70 6.18
CA LYS A 187 8.80 10.17 7.00
C LYS A 187 9.03 10.96 8.30
N PHE A 188 8.64 12.23 8.34
CA PHE A 188 8.73 13.07 9.52
C PHE A 188 7.85 12.53 10.66
N PHE A 189 6.63 12.06 10.32
CA PHE A 189 5.73 11.42 11.28
C PHE A 189 6.34 10.14 11.89
N ALA A 190 7.04 9.34 11.07
CA ALA A 190 7.73 8.15 11.56
C ALA A 190 8.91 8.51 12.48
N ALA A 191 9.63 9.57 12.18
CA ALA A 191 10.73 10.05 13.04
C ALA A 191 10.19 10.56 14.38
N VAL A 192 9.17 11.41 14.37
CA VAL A 192 8.55 11.94 15.60
C VAL A 192 7.94 10.83 16.46
N LYS A 193 7.29 9.82 15.85
CA LYS A 193 6.86 8.62 16.61
C LYS A 193 8.03 7.98 17.35
N THR A 194 9.16 7.80 16.67
CA THR A 194 10.35 7.17 17.28
C THR A 194 10.85 8.00 18.46
N MET A 195 10.89 9.32 18.33
CA MET A 195 11.28 10.23 19.44
C MET A 195 10.34 10.11 20.62
N LEU A 196 9.00 10.16 20.38
CA LEU A 196 7.99 10.04 21.44
C LEU A 196 8.04 8.71 22.20
N ASN A 197 8.58 7.67 21.57
CA ASN A 197 8.76 6.35 22.18
C ASN A 197 10.17 6.13 22.76
N THR A 198 11.03 7.15 22.74
CA THR A 198 12.36 7.07 23.34
C THR A 198 12.28 7.48 24.81
N ASP A 199 12.75 6.61 25.70
CA ASP A 199 12.78 6.90 27.14
C ASP A 199 13.59 8.17 27.43
N GLY A 200 13.06 9.03 28.29
CA GLY A 200 13.65 10.30 28.64
C GLY A 200 13.39 11.44 27.63
N TYR A 201 12.60 11.22 26.59
CA TYR A 201 12.21 12.29 25.67
C TYR A 201 11.34 13.34 26.35
N ASP A 202 11.73 14.60 26.27
CA ASP A 202 10.97 15.77 26.73
C ASP A 202 10.59 16.67 25.54
N SER A 203 9.32 16.70 25.22
CA SER A 203 8.72 17.49 24.14
C SER A 203 9.01 19.00 24.31
N LYS A 204 8.88 19.53 25.51
CA LYS A 204 9.13 20.98 25.79
C LYS A 204 10.58 21.34 25.50
N HIS A 205 11.50 20.50 25.94
CA HIS A 205 12.93 20.68 25.69
C HIS A 205 13.23 20.63 24.19
N MET A 206 12.66 19.65 23.47
CA MET A 206 12.81 19.53 22.01
C MET A 206 12.32 20.79 21.29
N ILE A 207 11.10 21.25 21.58
CA ILE A 207 10.49 22.42 20.92
C ILE A 207 11.32 23.70 21.18
N GLN A 208 11.78 23.90 22.42
CA GLN A 208 12.64 25.04 22.74
C GLN A 208 13.95 25.04 21.97
N ASN A 209 14.58 23.86 21.85
CA ASN A 209 15.82 23.74 21.10
C ASN A 209 15.60 23.87 19.59
N CYS A 210 14.49 23.36 19.05
CA CYS A 210 14.09 23.61 17.65
C CYS A 210 14.03 25.10 17.34
N GLY A 211 13.42 25.91 18.21
CA GLY A 211 13.34 27.36 18.01
C GLY A 211 14.73 28.04 18.00
N LYS A 212 15.66 27.57 18.83
CA LYS A 212 17.05 28.11 18.88
C LYS A 212 17.91 27.66 17.70
N GLU A 213 17.66 26.45 17.19
CA GLU A 213 18.45 25.83 16.12
C GLU A 213 17.79 25.98 14.72
N ARG A 214 16.73 26.75 14.61
CA ARG A 214 15.96 26.96 13.38
C ARG A 214 16.84 27.30 12.17
N ALA A 215 17.80 28.20 12.31
CA ALA A 215 18.69 28.62 11.22
C ALA A 215 19.68 27.51 10.79
N THR A 216 19.95 26.54 11.65
CA THR A 216 20.92 25.47 11.39
C THR A 216 20.26 24.12 11.04
N TYR A 217 18.94 24.04 11.13
CA TYR A 217 18.20 22.82 10.81
C TYR A 217 18.43 22.35 9.38
N ARG A 218 18.65 21.07 9.20
CA ARG A 218 18.76 20.39 7.91
C ARG A 218 17.76 19.25 7.84
N GLN A 219 16.79 19.37 6.96
CA GLN A 219 15.78 18.32 6.77
C GLN A 219 16.41 17.07 6.16
N GLY A 220 16.36 15.96 6.90
CA GLY A 220 16.85 14.67 6.42
C GLY A 220 15.93 14.05 5.36
N GLU A 221 16.50 13.28 4.43
CA GLU A 221 15.78 12.57 3.38
C GLU A 221 15.22 11.22 3.84
N THR A 222 15.79 10.64 4.89
CA THR A 222 15.39 9.35 5.47
C THR A 222 14.92 9.52 6.92
N VAL A 223 14.19 8.56 7.46
CA VAL A 223 13.84 8.56 8.89
C VAL A 223 15.09 8.62 9.75
N ARG A 224 16.13 7.84 9.41
CA ARG A 224 17.40 7.83 10.15
C ARG A 224 18.09 9.19 10.13
N SER A 225 18.23 9.82 8.96
CA SER A 225 18.87 11.14 8.86
C SER A 225 18.09 12.24 9.59
N MET A 226 16.75 12.15 9.63
CA MET A 226 15.92 13.03 10.45
C MET A 226 16.16 12.82 11.94
N LEU A 227 16.24 11.58 12.40
CA LEU A 227 16.49 11.27 13.81
C LEU A 227 17.88 11.72 14.25
N VAL A 228 18.91 11.57 13.42
CA VAL A 228 20.26 12.11 13.69
C VAL A 228 20.21 13.63 13.87
N GLU A 229 19.50 14.33 12.99
CA GLU A 229 19.35 15.79 13.10
C GLU A 229 18.55 16.19 14.34
N PHE A 230 17.49 15.47 14.68
CA PHE A 230 16.71 15.68 15.92
C PHE A 230 17.55 15.39 17.17
N SER A 231 18.37 14.36 17.16
CA SER A 231 19.33 14.08 18.24
C SER A 231 20.32 15.22 18.41
N ARG A 232 20.84 15.78 17.31
CA ARG A 232 21.73 16.94 17.34
C ARG A 232 21.06 18.16 18.01
N ILE A 233 19.81 18.44 17.64
CA ILE A 233 19.03 19.57 18.19
C ILE A 233 18.70 19.33 19.66
N TYR A 234 18.17 18.16 20.00
CA TYR A 234 17.76 17.80 21.35
C TYR A 234 18.93 17.89 22.34
N ASN A 235 20.08 17.36 21.95
CA ASN A 235 21.26 17.24 22.80
C ASN A 235 22.03 18.58 23.00
N LYS A 236 21.56 19.64 22.37
CA LYS A 236 22.19 20.96 22.55
C LYS A 236 22.07 21.40 24.01
N ARG A 237 23.23 21.55 24.71
CA ARG A 237 23.32 21.89 26.14
C ARG A 237 22.68 20.86 27.09
N CYS A 238 22.52 19.60 26.65
CA CYS A 238 22.03 18.51 27.47
C CYS A 238 23.23 17.75 28.09
N LYS A 239 23.13 17.36 29.37
CA LYS A 239 24.11 16.48 30.01
C LYS A 239 23.92 15.04 29.59
N ASP A 240 22.68 14.57 29.66
CA ASP A 240 22.31 13.22 29.28
C ASP A 240 21.81 13.24 27.84
N LYS A 241 22.61 12.66 26.94
CA LYS A 241 22.34 12.68 25.51
C LYS A 241 21.43 11.54 25.08
N LEU A 242 20.43 11.85 24.25
CA LEU A 242 19.58 10.87 23.60
C LEU A 242 19.98 10.70 22.12
N HIS A 243 20.07 9.47 21.68
CA HIS A 243 20.34 9.10 20.29
C HIS A 243 19.12 8.41 19.69
N PHE A 244 18.20 9.20 19.12
CA PHE A 244 16.93 8.70 18.59
C PHE A 244 17.10 7.70 17.45
N GLU A 245 18.18 7.81 16.68
CA GLU A 245 18.55 6.89 15.60
C GLU A 245 18.89 5.49 16.08
N ASP A 246 19.27 5.30 17.34
CA ASP A 246 19.60 3.99 17.92
C ASP A 246 18.35 3.12 18.07
N ALA A 247 17.18 3.73 18.28
CA ALA A 247 15.90 3.03 18.30
C ALA A 247 15.56 2.32 16.98
N LEU A 248 16.22 2.70 15.86
CA LEU A 248 16.09 1.98 14.58
C LEU A 248 16.95 0.71 14.51
N SER A 249 18.01 0.62 15.32
CA SER A 249 18.91 -0.55 15.37
C SER A 249 18.26 -1.72 16.12
N ASN A 250 17.36 -1.43 17.05
CA ASN A 250 16.63 -2.39 17.88
C ASN A 250 15.34 -2.93 17.22
N ARG A 251 15.19 -2.86 15.90
CA ARG A 251 13.98 -3.26 15.15
C ARG A 251 13.52 -4.72 15.29
N GLY A 252 14.16 -5.54 16.12
CA GLY A 252 13.61 -6.83 16.53
C GLY A 252 12.38 -6.74 17.43
N TYR A 253 12.13 -5.60 18.09
CA TYR A 253 11.05 -5.43 19.08
C TYR A 253 9.86 -4.56 18.64
N ALA A 254 10.06 -3.58 17.75
CA ALA A 254 9.02 -2.60 17.43
C ALA A 254 7.96 -3.05 16.40
N VAL A 255 8.11 -4.24 15.79
CA VAL A 255 7.15 -4.78 14.81
C VAL A 255 6.12 -5.72 15.46
N ARG A 256 6.30 -6.09 16.74
CA ARG A 256 5.43 -7.05 17.43
C ARG A 256 4.16 -6.46 18.05
N GLU A 257 4.01 -5.13 18.14
CA GLU A 257 2.84 -4.51 18.76
C GLU A 257 1.68 -4.20 17.81
N TYR A 258 1.85 -4.36 16.50
CA TYR A 258 0.75 -4.23 15.55
C TYR A 258 0.55 -5.55 14.79
N GLY A 259 -0.27 -6.42 15.39
CA GLY A 259 -1.08 -7.48 14.81
C GLY A 259 -0.51 -8.21 13.58
N THR A 260 0.54 -9.01 13.73
CA THR A 260 0.70 -10.20 12.91
C THR A 260 0.61 -11.41 13.82
N HIS A 261 -0.60 -11.91 14.05
CA HIS A 261 -0.78 -13.29 14.43
C HIS A 261 -0.22 -14.16 13.28
N ARG A 262 1.05 -14.50 13.36
CA ARG A 262 1.55 -15.68 12.68
C ARG A 262 1.07 -16.85 13.50
N ASP A 263 0.18 -17.66 12.91
CA ASP A 263 -0.20 -18.95 13.46
C ASP A 263 1.06 -19.76 13.79
N GLU A 264 1.22 -20.09 15.08
CA GLU A 264 2.32 -20.94 15.61
C GLU A 264 2.17 -22.42 15.21
N LYS A 265 1.61 -22.74 14.04
CA LYS A 265 1.37 -24.13 13.63
C LYS A 265 2.32 -24.72 12.60
N ASP A 266 3.28 -23.95 12.04
CA ASP A 266 4.14 -24.49 10.96
C ASP A 266 5.61 -24.72 11.29
N SER A 267 6.00 -24.82 12.57
CA SER A 267 7.42 -25.08 12.91
C SER A 267 7.73 -26.49 13.45
N LYS A 268 6.82 -27.46 13.33
CA LYS A 268 7.05 -28.84 13.87
C LYS A 268 7.13 -29.97 12.84
N THR A 269 7.22 -29.71 11.54
CA THR A 269 7.23 -30.80 10.53
C THR A 269 8.46 -30.81 9.61
N LEU A 270 9.62 -30.31 10.05
CA LEU A 270 10.88 -30.47 9.32
C LEU A 270 12.03 -30.85 10.27
N ARG A 271 11.87 -31.96 10.98
CA ARG A 271 12.97 -32.79 11.55
C ARG A 271 12.42 -34.17 11.84
N LYS A 272 12.40 -35.02 10.82
CA LYS A 272 12.67 -36.46 10.88
C LYS A 272 13.14 -36.94 9.51
#